data_d12b8c33fbf47ead635000386c182bd9
#
_entry.id   d12b8c33fbf47ead635000386c182bd9
#
_cell.length_a   1.000
_cell.length_b   1.000
_cell.length_c   1.000
_cell.angle_alpha   90.00
_cell.angle_beta   90.00
_cell.angle_gamma   90.00
#
_symmetry.space_group_name_H-M   'P 1'
#
loop_
_entity.id
_entity.type
_entity.pdbx_description
1 polymer ?
#
loop_
_entity_poly.entity_id
_entity_poly.type
_entity_poly.pdbx_seq_one_letter_code
_entity_poly.pdbx_strand_id
1 'polypeptide(L)'
;VRVGLNQKNLYVELDEIGINRISVRPHKILTDPNGIFWIRYKQPLKSQYISASSVFEGNFDKSRFENKFVLIGASAQGLFDLVKTPLGLTLPGVEVHANVIENILDKSYLLRNPNIYVFELLFSIIVAFITFFLSQKLKPKYSLSIFFVSLITVIIIGFSIFILRSELIDISYPIFMLTITFLTGLYFRFIEENKIALDNLKKEAK
;
A
#
# COMPACT_ATOMS: atom_id res chain seq x y z
N VAL A 1 -17.39 2.47 -20.99
CA VAL A 1 -17.46 3.60 -21.95
C VAL A 1 -16.04 4.07 -22.22
N ARG A 2 -15.69 4.34 -23.48
CA ARG A 2 -14.42 4.96 -23.87
C ARG A 2 -14.65 6.42 -24.21
N VAL A 3 -13.96 7.30 -23.54
CA VAL A 3 -13.95 8.72 -23.86
C VAL A 3 -12.63 9.04 -24.56
N GLY A 4 -12.69 9.45 -25.82
CA GLY A 4 -11.54 9.94 -26.58
C GLY A 4 -11.24 11.37 -26.14
N LEU A 5 -10.05 11.59 -25.59
CA LEU A 5 -9.51 12.93 -25.43
C LEU A 5 -8.96 13.38 -26.79
N ASN A 6 -8.96 14.66 -27.07
CA ASN A 6 -8.63 15.28 -28.38
C ASN A 6 -7.23 14.94 -28.96
N GLN A 7 -6.58 13.91 -28.44
CA GLN A 7 -5.29 13.38 -28.90
C GLN A 7 -5.49 11.99 -29.49
N LYS A 8 -4.98 11.77 -30.68
CA LYS A 8 -5.20 10.56 -31.52
C LYS A 8 -4.92 9.20 -30.84
N ASN A 9 -4.21 9.17 -29.71
CA ASN A 9 -3.73 7.93 -29.07
C ASN A 9 -4.03 7.81 -27.58
N LEU A 10 -4.77 8.78 -26.98
CA LEU A 10 -5.10 8.80 -25.56
C LEU A 10 -6.60 8.50 -25.37
N TYR A 11 -6.91 7.44 -24.63
CA TYR A 11 -8.27 7.02 -24.31
C TYR A 11 -8.40 6.75 -22.81
N VAL A 12 -9.51 7.17 -22.23
CA VAL A 12 -9.90 6.83 -20.87
C VAL A 12 -11.03 5.81 -20.95
N GLU A 13 -10.84 4.66 -20.32
CA GLU A 13 -11.85 3.62 -20.21
C GLU A 13 -12.52 3.75 -18.84
N LEU A 14 -13.85 3.91 -18.85
CA LEU A 14 -14.69 4.01 -17.67
C LEU A 14 -15.50 2.73 -17.50
N ASP A 15 -15.69 2.29 -16.28
CA ASP A 15 -16.65 1.27 -15.88
C ASP A 15 -17.75 1.87 -14.97
N GLU A 16 -18.54 1.03 -14.32
CA GLU A 16 -19.63 1.47 -13.43
C GLU A 16 -19.12 2.14 -12.14
N ILE A 17 -17.87 1.90 -11.77
CA ILE A 17 -17.26 2.37 -10.52
C ILE A 17 -16.46 3.66 -10.74
N GLY A 18 -15.96 3.89 -11.97
CA GLY A 18 -15.16 5.07 -12.29
C GLY A 18 -14.15 4.85 -13.42
N ILE A 19 -12.97 5.43 -13.29
CA ILE A 19 -11.89 5.27 -14.27
C ILE A 19 -11.20 3.91 -14.03
N ASN A 20 -11.27 3.05 -15.03
CA ASN A 20 -10.62 1.73 -14.96
C ASN A 20 -9.20 1.78 -15.54
N ARG A 21 -9.03 2.52 -16.63
CA ARG A 21 -7.78 2.49 -17.39
C ARG A 21 -7.56 3.73 -18.23
N ILE A 22 -6.31 4.13 -18.31
CA ILE A 22 -5.83 5.13 -19.26
C ILE A 22 -4.99 4.39 -20.31
N SER A 23 -5.37 4.52 -21.57
CA SER A 23 -4.68 3.86 -22.67
C SER A 23 -3.94 4.91 -23.50
N VAL A 24 -2.61 4.79 -23.55
CA VAL A 24 -1.72 5.55 -24.43
C VAL A 24 -1.04 4.51 -25.32
N ARG A 25 -1.54 4.31 -26.52
CA ARG A 25 -1.06 3.22 -27.40
C ARG A 25 0.47 3.23 -27.57
N PRO A 26 1.15 2.10 -27.39
CA PRO A 26 0.63 0.75 -27.13
C PRO A 26 0.36 0.41 -25.66
N HIS A 27 0.63 1.34 -24.71
CA HIS A 27 0.59 1.09 -23.27
C HIS A 27 -0.84 1.24 -22.70
N LYS A 28 -1.17 0.34 -21.79
CA LYS A 28 -2.39 0.39 -20.99
C LYS A 28 -2.02 0.57 -19.54
N ILE A 29 -2.47 1.65 -18.93
CA ILE A 29 -2.15 2.05 -17.57
C ILE A 29 -3.39 1.82 -16.74
N LEU A 30 -3.33 0.93 -15.75
CA LEU A 30 -4.39 0.74 -14.78
C LEU A 30 -4.30 1.84 -13.72
N THR A 31 -5.46 2.37 -13.35
CA THR A 31 -5.59 3.38 -12.30
C THR A 31 -6.61 2.87 -11.26
N ASP A 32 -6.69 3.55 -10.12
CA ASP A 32 -7.83 3.38 -9.25
C ASP A 32 -9.10 4.03 -9.86
N PRO A 33 -10.29 3.85 -9.26
CA PRO A 33 -11.55 4.43 -9.78
C PRO A 33 -11.54 5.96 -9.89
N ASN A 34 -10.68 6.64 -9.15
CA ASN A 34 -10.51 8.09 -9.19
C ASN A 34 -9.47 8.54 -10.22
N GLY A 35 -8.85 7.60 -10.95
CA GLY A 35 -7.81 7.88 -11.94
C GLY A 35 -6.43 8.09 -11.33
N ILE A 36 -6.22 7.71 -10.06
CA ILE A 36 -4.94 7.83 -9.39
C ILE A 36 -4.00 6.72 -9.85
N PHE A 37 -2.80 7.10 -10.25
CA PHE A 37 -1.71 6.20 -10.57
C PHE A 37 -0.75 6.10 -9.39
N TRP A 38 -0.56 4.88 -8.87
CA TRP A 38 0.27 4.63 -7.70
C TRP A 38 1.69 4.25 -8.12
N ILE A 39 2.64 5.16 -7.87
CA ILE A 39 4.03 5.00 -8.27
C ILE A 39 4.75 4.03 -7.32
N ARG A 40 5.39 3.01 -7.87
CA ARG A 40 6.39 2.23 -7.14
C ARG A 40 7.73 2.94 -7.27
N TYR A 41 8.11 3.69 -6.25
CA TYR A 41 9.38 4.38 -6.21
C TYR A 41 10.55 3.40 -6.09
N LYS A 42 11.62 3.68 -6.82
CA LYS A 42 12.92 3.01 -6.73
C LYS A 42 13.96 4.01 -6.26
N GLN A 43 15.06 3.48 -5.72
CA GLN A 43 16.21 4.34 -5.43
C GLN A 43 16.87 4.77 -6.74
N PRO A 44 17.17 6.06 -6.90
CA PRO A 44 17.81 6.55 -8.12
C PRO A 44 19.23 6.01 -8.24
N LEU A 45 19.59 5.58 -9.45
CA LEU A 45 20.93 5.12 -9.77
C LEU A 45 21.76 6.31 -10.24
N LYS A 46 22.80 6.66 -9.49
CA LYS A 46 23.72 7.76 -9.86
C LYS A 46 24.30 7.62 -11.27
N SER A 47 24.46 6.39 -11.75
CA SER A 47 24.92 6.09 -13.10
C SER A 47 23.98 6.53 -14.21
N GLN A 48 22.70 6.81 -13.91
CA GLN A 48 21.72 7.29 -14.89
C GLN A 48 21.77 8.80 -15.10
N TYR A 49 22.46 9.53 -14.22
CA TYR A 49 22.60 10.97 -14.34
C TYR A 49 23.79 11.32 -15.25
N ILE A 50 23.57 12.32 -16.09
CA ILE A 50 24.60 12.92 -16.93
C ILE A 50 24.51 14.42 -16.76
N SER A 51 25.64 15.06 -16.44
CA SER A 51 25.67 16.52 -16.32
C SER A 51 25.40 17.18 -17.65
N ALA A 52 24.57 18.22 -17.67
CA ALA A 52 24.34 19.03 -18.86
C ALA A 52 25.64 19.64 -19.40
N SER A 53 26.58 20.06 -18.53
CA SER A 53 27.89 20.57 -18.95
C SER A 53 28.66 19.53 -19.76
N SER A 54 28.70 18.27 -19.35
CA SER A 54 29.37 17.19 -20.10
C SER A 54 28.76 17.01 -21.49
N VAL A 55 27.43 17.20 -21.61
CA VAL A 55 26.76 17.13 -22.92
C VAL A 55 27.13 18.30 -23.79
N PHE A 56 27.16 19.52 -23.26
CA PHE A 56 27.56 20.72 -23.99
C PHE A 56 29.02 20.72 -24.44
N GLU A 57 29.90 20.14 -23.63
CA GLU A 57 31.32 19.98 -23.91
C GLU A 57 31.61 18.82 -24.88
N GLY A 58 30.60 18.01 -25.22
CA GLY A 58 30.78 16.83 -26.05
C GLY A 58 31.47 15.65 -25.33
N ASN A 59 31.64 15.74 -24.00
CA ASN A 59 32.31 14.75 -23.17
C ASN A 59 31.30 13.78 -22.58
N PHE A 60 30.66 12.98 -23.44
CA PHE A 60 29.71 11.94 -23.02
C PHE A 60 29.68 10.77 -23.99
N ASP A 61 29.28 9.62 -23.50
CA ASP A 61 29.08 8.42 -24.32
C ASP A 61 27.70 8.46 -25.00
N LYS A 62 27.68 8.56 -26.33
CA LYS A 62 26.48 8.60 -27.16
C LYS A 62 25.60 7.36 -26.99
N SER A 63 26.20 6.20 -26.74
CA SER A 63 25.47 4.93 -26.55
C SER A 63 24.51 4.98 -25.36
N ARG A 64 24.75 5.87 -24.41
CA ARG A 64 23.87 6.07 -23.23
C ARG A 64 22.54 6.73 -23.57
N PHE A 65 22.42 7.36 -24.73
CA PHE A 65 21.22 8.04 -25.18
C PHE A 65 20.45 7.25 -26.24
N GLU A 66 21.09 6.29 -26.89
CA GLU A 66 20.48 5.50 -27.97
C GLU A 66 19.33 4.65 -27.44
N ASN A 67 18.14 4.80 -28.06
CA ASN A 67 16.92 4.07 -27.68
C ASN A 67 16.52 4.26 -26.21
N LYS A 68 16.80 5.43 -25.62
CA LYS A 68 16.46 5.77 -24.24
C LYS A 68 15.50 6.95 -24.17
N PHE A 69 14.66 6.96 -23.15
CA PHE A 69 13.96 8.18 -22.75
C PHE A 69 14.95 9.09 -22.01
N VAL A 70 15.13 10.28 -22.52
CA VAL A 70 16.01 11.29 -21.91
C VAL A 70 15.13 12.36 -21.28
N LEU A 71 15.28 12.54 -19.98
CA LEU A 71 14.60 13.55 -19.21
C LEU A 71 15.59 14.64 -18.83
N ILE A 72 15.22 15.88 -19.04
CA ILE A 72 16.02 17.05 -18.66
C ILE A 72 15.32 17.74 -17.50
N GLY A 73 16.02 17.93 -16.41
CA GLY A 73 15.46 18.57 -15.23
C GLY A 73 16.53 19.13 -14.32
N ALA A 74 16.09 19.98 -13.39
CA ALA A 74 16.94 20.57 -12.38
C ALA A 74 17.08 19.63 -11.18
N SER A 75 18.32 19.46 -10.69
CA SER A 75 18.60 18.65 -9.50
C SER A 75 19.29 19.44 -8.38
N ALA A 76 19.59 20.73 -8.63
CA ALA A 76 20.29 21.56 -7.65
C ALA A 76 19.38 22.00 -6.50
N GLN A 77 19.93 21.97 -5.29
CA GLN A 77 19.28 22.56 -4.12
C GLN A 77 19.11 24.08 -4.37
N GLY A 78 17.89 24.58 -4.17
CA GLY A 78 17.56 25.99 -4.41
C GLY A 78 16.69 26.24 -5.65
N LEU A 79 16.53 25.25 -6.53
CA LEU A 79 15.58 25.34 -7.66
C LEU A 79 14.17 24.85 -7.29
N PHE A 80 13.95 24.52 -6.02
CA PHE A 80 12.66 24.16 -5.39
C PHE A 80 11.85 23.02 -6.03
N ASP A 81 12.42 22.27 -6.97
CA ASP A 81 11.78 21.11 -7.59
C ASP A 81 12.19 19.80 -6.86
N LEU A 82 11.95 19.79 -5.53
CA LEU A 82 12.25 18.63 -4.70
C LEU A 82 10.96 18.02 -4.12
N VAL A 83 10.79 16.73 -4.33
CA VAL A 83 9.62 15.96 -3.88
C VAL A 83 10.04 14.96 -2.81
N LYS A 84 9.33 14.93 -1.68
CA LYS A 84 9.48 13.87 -0.68
C LYS A 84 8.71 12.65 -1.11
N THR A 85 9.38 11.50 -1.16
CA THR A 85 8.78 10.23 -1.52
C THR A 85 8.36 9.43 -0.29
N PRO A 86 7.45 8.45 -0.43
CA PRO A 86 7.09 7.53 0.66
C PRO A 86 8.27 6.70 1.21
N LEU A 87 9.36 6.57 0.45
CA LEU A 87 10.59 5.90 0.90
C LEU A 87 11.46 6.79 1.81
N GLY A 88 11.00 8.00 2.17
CA GLY A 88 11.77 8.96 2.94
C GLY A 88 12.89 9.66 2.16
N LEU A 89 12.96 9.44 0.85
CA LEU A 89 13.93 10.09 -0.03
C LEU A 89 13.37 11.43 -0.50
N THR A 90 14.26 12.42 -0.64
CA THR A 90 13.96 13.67 -1.34
C THR A 90 14.55 13.57 -2.74
N LEU A 91 13.70 13.59 -3.76
CA LEU A 91 14.10 13.43 -5.16
C LEU A 91 13.76 14.69 -5.96
N PRO A 92 14.55 15.01 -7.01
CA PRO A 92 14.16 16.01 -8.00
C PRO A 92 12.83 15.61 -8.68
N GLY A 93 11.98 16.58 -9.02
CA GLY A 93 10.70 16.30 -9.69
C GLY A 93 10.87 15.52 -10.99
N VAL A 94 11.93 15.76 -11.74
CA VAL A 94 12.27 14.99 -12.95
C VAL A 94 12.44 13.49 -12.67
N GLU A 95 12.94 13.12 -11.50
CA GLU A 95 13.09 11.73 -11.08
C GLU A 95 11.76 11.05 -10.80
N VAL A 96 10.77 11.81 -10.31
CA VAL A 96 9.40 11.31 -10.16
C VAL A 96 8.82 10.96 -11.52
N HIS A 97 9.01 11.82 -12.54
CA HIS A 97 8.59 11.52 -13.91
C HIS A 97 9.33 10.30 -14.50
N ALA A 98 10.62 10.15 -14.22
CA ALA A 98 11.38 8.96 -14.60
C ALA A 98 10.79 7.67 -13.99
N ASN A 99 10.49 7.69 -12.68
CA ASN A 99 9.82 6.56 -12.00
C ASN A 99 8.46 6.22 -12.63
N VAL A 100 7.65 7.25 -12.99
CA VAL A 100 6.35 7.03 -13.65
C VAL A 100 6.54 6.33 -15.00
N ILE A 101 7.46 6.81 -15.85
CA ILE A 101 7.72 6.23 -17.16
C ILE A 101 8.22 4.79 -17.01
N GLU A 102 9.18 4.55 -16.14
CA GLU A 102 9.71 3.22 -15.88
C GLU A 102 8.61 2.26 -15.39
N ASN A 103 7.78 2.71 -14.43
CA ASN A 103 6.66 1.91 -13.93
C ASN A 103 5.67 1.53 -15.05
N ILE A 104 5.41 2.45 -15.99
CA ILE A 104 4.50 2.17 -17.13
C ILE A 104 5.14 1.17 -18.09
N LEU A 105 6.42 1.32 -18.42
CA LEU A 105 7.14 0.43 -19.33
C LEU A 105 7.27 -0.99 -18.77
N ASP A 106 7.67 -1.10 -17.51
CA ASP A 106 7.89 -2.37 -16.81
C ASP A 106 6.60 -2.97 -16.24
N LYS A 107 5.47 -2.22 -16.29
CA LYS A 107 4.20 -2.58 -15.62
C LYS A 107 4.39 -2.87 -14.13
N SER A 108 5.28 -2.15 -13.49
CA SER A 108 5.70 -2.37 -12.10
C SER A 108 5.00 -1.46 -11.09
N TYR A 109 4.04 -0.64 -11.53
CA TYR A 109 3.27 0.25 -10.67
C TYR A 109 2.41 -0.52 -9.66
N LEU A 110 2.00 0.19 -8.60
CA LEU A 110 1.14 -0.39 -7.57
C LEU A 110 -0.33 -0.28 -8.00
N LEU A 111 -1.11 -1.29 -7.64
CA LEU A 111 -2.54 -1.35 -7.94
C LEU A 111 -3.36 -1.23 -6.66
N ARG A 112 -4.47 -0.52 -6.73
CA ARG A 112 -5.52 -0.57 -5.72
C ARG A 112 -6.83 -0.95 -6.42
N ASN A 113 -7.12 -2.24 -6.39
CA ASN A 113 -8.33 -2.77 -7.01
C ASN A 113 -9.56 -2.24 -6.27
N PRO A 114 -10.63 -1.78 -6.96
CA PRO A 114 -11.87 -1.32 -6.31
C PRO A 114 -12.50 -2.37 -5.39
N ASN A 115 -12.39 -3.64 -5.71
CA ASN A 115 -12.93 -4.73 -4.88
C ASN A 115 -12.10 -5.05 -3.63
N ILE A 116 -10.92 -4.42 -3.47
CA ILE A 116 -10.03 -4.67 -2.33
C ILE A 116 -10.70 -4.30 -1.00
N TYR A 117 -11.57 -3.27 -1.00
CA TYR A 117 -12.30 -2.84 0.20
C TYR A 117 -13.20 -3.95 0.77
N VAL A 118 -13.87 -4.71 -0.10
CA VAL A 118 -14.72 -5.84 0.32
C VAL A 118 -13.84 -6.94 0.93
N PHE A 119 -12.71 -7.22 0.30
CA PHE A 119 -11.74 -8.19 0.83
C PHE A 119 -11.18 -7.74 2.19
N GLU A 120 -10.77 -6.47 2.33
CA GLU A 120 -10.26 -5.88 3.58
C GLU A 120 -11.30 -6.01 4.70
N LEU A 121 -12.57 -5.71 4.42
CA LEU A 121 -13.68 -5.83 5.38
C LEU A 121 -13.91 -7.29 5.81
N LEU A 122 -14.08 -8.19 4.87
CA LEU A 122 -14.31 -9.60 5.15
C LEU A 122 -13.13 -10.23 5.91
N PHE A 123 -11.91 -9.93 5.49
CA PHE A 123 -10.70 -10.38 6.17
C PHE A 123 -10.63 -9.87 7.60
N SER A 124 -10.97 -8.60 7.83
CA SER A 124 -11.02 -8.00 9.17
C SER A 124 -12.02 -8.71 10.08
N ILE A 125 -13.23 -9.00 9.58
CA ILE A 125 -14.27 -9.72 10.32
C ILE A 125 -13.81 -11.13 10.66
N ILE A 126 -13.21 -11.86 9.71
CA ILE A 126 -12.74 -13.24 9.92
C ILE A 126 -11.65 -13.27 10.99
N VAL A 127 -10.65 -12.38 10.88
CA VAL A 127 -9.54 -12.32 11.86
C VAL A 127 -10.06 -11.96 13.25
N ALA A 128 -10.95 -10.97 13.34
CA ALA A 128 -11.58 -10.57 14.60
C ALA A 128 -12.35 -11.73 15.23
N PHE A 129 -13.16 -12.43 14.44
CA PHE A 129 -13.95 -13.59 14.92
C PHE A 129 -13.06 -14.73 15.43
N ILE A 130 -12.03 -15.10 14.66
CA ILE A 130 -11.09 -16.16 15.06
C ILE A 130 -10.37 -15.77 16.34
N THR A 131 -9.88 -14.54 16.45
CA THR A 131 -9.17 -14.05 17.63
C THR A 131 -10.06 -14.03 18.86
N PHE A 132 -11.31 -13.56 18.72
CA PHE A 132 -12.30 -13.58 19.79
C PHE A 132 -12.56 -15.01 20.29
N PHE A 133 -12.89 -15.91 19.37
CA PHE A 133 -13.22 -17.29 19.70
C PHE A 133 -12.04 -18.03 20.37
N LEU A 134 -10.82 -17.87 19.86
CA LEU A 134 -9.63 -18.44 20.47
C LEU A 134 -9.35 -17.84 21.85
N SER A 135 -9.53 -16.54 22.00
CA SER A 135 -9.33 -15.86 23.27
C SER A 135 -10.31 -16.33 24.35
N GLN A 136 -11.53 -16.70 23.99
CA GLN A 136 -12.52 -17.23 24.94
C GLN A 136 -12.28 -18.70 25.32
N LYS A 137 -11.80 -19.52 24.37
CA LYS A 137 -11.57 -20.95 24.60
C LYS A 137 -10.28 -21.28 25.36
N LEU A 138 -9.24 -20.48 25.17
CA LEU A 138 -7.93 -20.74 25.76
C LEU A 138 -7.81 -20.07 27.14
N LYS A 139 -6.87 -20.59 27.96
CA LYS A 139 -6.61 -20.02 29.31
C LYS A 139 -6.24 -18.53 29.21
N PRO A 140 -6.65 -17.70 30.20
CA PRO A 140 -6.40 -16.24 30.17
C PRO A 140 -4.95 -15.84 29.94
N LYS A 141 -4.00 -16.61 30.45
CA LYS A 141 -2.56 -16.37 30.28
C LYS A 141 -2.09 -16.37 28.83
N TYR A 142 -2.83 -17.02 27.92
CA TYR A 142 -2.49 -17.07 26.48
C TYR A 142 -3.19 -15.98 25.66
N SER A 143 -4.10 -15.22 26.25
CA SER A 143 -4.90 -14.22 25.53
C SER A 143 -4.03 -13.17 24.85
N LEU A 144 -3.01 -12.66 25.56
CA LEU A 144 -2.07 -11.68 25.02
C LEU A 144 -1.22 -12.26 23.88
N SER A 145 -0.80 -13.53 24.03
CA SER A 145 -0.03 -14.20 22.97
C SER A 145 -0.87 -14.40 21.71
N ILE A 146 -2.16 -14.72 21.83
CA ILE A 146 -3.08 -14.87 20.70
C ILE A 146 -3.21 -13.54 19.96
N PHE A 147 -3.35 -12.43 20.70
CA PHE A 147 -3.43 -11.09 20.10
C PHE A 147 -2.18 -10.78 19.26
N PHE A 148 -0.98 -10.95 19.82
CA PHE A 148 0.26 -10.66 19.10
C PHE A 148 0.48 -11.60 17.91
N VAL A 149 0.16 -12.88 18.02
CA VAL A 149 0.25 -13.83 16.90
C VAL A 149 -0.70 -13.40 15.78
N SER A 150 -1.95 -13.05 16.11
CA SER A 150 -2.92 -12.56 15.12
C SER A 150 -2.45 -11.26 14.46
N LEU A 151 -1.90 -10.33 15.24
CA LEU A 151 -1.35 -9.06 14.73
C LEU A 151 -0.20 -9.29 13.73
N ILE A 152 0.76 -10.13 14.13
CA ILE A 152 1.89 -10.49 13.26
C ILE A 152 1.40 -11.17 11.99
N THR A 153 0.41 -12.06 12.09
CA THR A 153 -0.18 -12.73 10.92
C THR A 153 -0.80 -11.73 9.94
N VAL A 154 -1.55 -10.74 10.44
CA VAL A 154 -2.13 -9.67 9.60
C VAL A 154 -1.04 -8.90 8.87
N ILE A 155 0.02 -8.51 9.58
CA ILE A 155 1.15 -7.77 8.99
C ILE A 155 1.85 -8.61 7.91
N ILE A 156 2.13 -9.89 8.18
CA ILE A 156 2.78 -10.79 7.22
C ILE A 156 1.93 -10.97 5.97
N ILE A 157 0.61 -11.16 6.11
CA ILE A 157 -0.30 -11.32 4.97
C ILE A 157 -0.33 -10.05 4.14
N GLY A 158 -0.51 -8.87 4.75
CA GLY A 158 -0.52 -7.59 4.05
C GLY A 158 0.78 -7.34 3.29
N PHE A 159 1.92 -7.59 3.93
CA PHE A 159 3.25 -7.43 3.31
C PHE A 159 3.49 -8.43 2.17
N SER A 160 3.02 -9.68 2.32
CA SER A 160 3.12 -10.71 1.28
C SER A 160 2.33 -10.32 0.03
N ILE A 161 1.11 -9.81 0.18
CA ILE A 161 0.29 -9.37 -0.95
C ILE A 161 0.94 -8.16 -1.65
N PHE A 162 1.46 -7.20 -0.88
CA PHE A 162 2.19 -6.06 -1.42
C PHE A 162 3.40 -6.48 -2.28
N ILE A 163 4.20 -7.45 -1.80
CA ILE A 163 5.39 -7.91 -2.54
C ILE A 163 5.00 -8.75 -3.76
N LEU A 164 4.10 -9.73 -3.59
CA LEU A 164 3.82 -10.74 -4.61
C LEU A 164 2.87 -10.23 -5.70
N ARG A 165 1.92 -9.35 -5.34
CA ARG A 165 0.89 -8.88 -6.28
C ARG A 165 1.02 -7.41 -6.66
N SER A 166 1.90 -6.65 -6.00
CA SER A 166 1.99 -5.19 -6.18
C SER A 166 0.67 -4.48 -5.87
N GLU A 167 -0.18 -5.07 -5.02
CA GLU A 167 -1.46 -4.53 -4.62
C GLU A 167 -1.34 -3.80 -3.27
N LEU A 168 -1.94 -2.61 -3.21
CA LEU A 168 -2.04 -1.82 -1.98
C LEU A 168 -3.25 -2.29 -1.19
N ILE A 169 -2.99 -2.84 0.00
CA ILE A 169 -4.00 -3.24 0.99
C ILE A 169 -3.87 -2.37 2.22
N ASP A 170 -5.00 -1.92 2.72
CA ASP A 170 -5.06 -1.19 3.97
C ASP A 170 -5.19 -2.17 5.15
N ILE A 171 -4.07 -2.41 5.84
CA ILE A 171 -4.03 -3.27 7.02
C ILE A 171 -4.53 -2.59 8.30
N SER A 172 -4.87 -1.29 8.25
CA SER A 172 -5.34 -0.56 9.43
C SER A 172 -6.71 -1.06 9.90
N TYR A 173 -7.60 -1.43 8.98
CA TYR A 173 -8.92 -1.99 9.30
C TYR A 173 -8.83 -3.29 10.10
N PRO A 174 -8.12 -4.34 9.64
CA PRO A 174 -7.98 -5.58 10.43
C PRO A 174 -7.27 -5.36 11.76
N ILE A 175 -6.26 -4.48 11.84
CA ILE A 175 -5.57 -4.15 13.10
C ILE A 175 -6.53 -3.48 14.08
N PHE A 176 -7.33 -2.52 13.62
CA PHE A 176 -8.30 -1.82 14.45
C PHE A 176 -9.39 -2.76 14.97
N MET A 177 -9.98 -3.57 14.09
CA MET A 177 -10.99 -4.56 14.45
C MET A 177 -10.43 -5.60 15.45
N LEU A 178 -9.23 -6.08 15.22
CA LEU A 178 -8.55 -7.02 16.11
C LEU A 178 -8.32 -6.42 17.52
N THR A 179 -7.91 -5.16 17.58
CA THR A 179 -7.67 -4.46 18.84
C THR A 179 -8.97 -4.27 19.63
N ILE A 180 -10.04 -3.80 19.00
CA ILE A 180 -11.34 -3.63 19.65
C ILE A 180 -11.86 -4.98 20.13
N THR A 181 -11.79 -6.00 19.29
CA THR A 181 -12.28 -7.35 19.63
C THR A 181 -11.51 -7.94 20.79
N PHE A 182 -10.20 -7.75 20.84
CA PHE A 182 -9.37 -8.19 21.95
C PHE A 182 -9.73 -7.50 23.28
N LEU A 183 -9.87 -6.16 23.26
CA LEU A 183 -10.28 -5.39 24.45
C LEU A 183 -11.66 -5.78 24.94
N THR A 184 -12.60 -5.99 24.02
CA THR A 184 -13.96 -6.45 24.32
C THR A 184 -13.92 -7.85 24.95
N GLY A 185 -13.11 -8.75 24.40
CA GLY A 185 -12.92 -10.10 24.94
C GLY A 185 -12.33 -10.11 26.36
N LEU A 186 -11.36 -9.24 26.65
CA LEU A 186 -10.81 -9.06 28.00
C LEU A 186 -11.86 -8.52 28.97
N TYR A 187 -12.66 -7.54 28.54
CA TYR A 187 -13.73 -6.98 29.37
C TYR A 187 -14.77 -8.02 29.77
N PHE A 188 -15.25 -8.84 28.83
CA PHE A 188 -16.19 -9.91 29.13
C PHE A 188 -15.63 -10.94 30.10
N ARG A 189 -14.38 -11.34 29.93
CA ARG A 189 -13.70 -12.24 30.87
C ARG A 189 -13.59 -11.66 32.26
N PHE A 190 -13.21 -10.41 32.38
CA PHE A 190 -13.12 -9.74 33.68
C PHE A 190 -14.44 -9.73 34.41
N ILE A 191 -15.55 -9.47 33.69
CA ILE A 191 -16.91 -9.54 34.28
C ILE A 191 -17.23 -10.97 34.75
N GLU A 192 -16.93 -11.99 33.94
CA GLU A 192 -17.20 -13.37 34.24
C GLU A 192 -16.41 -13.85 35.47
N GLU A 193 -15.11 -13.56 35.52
CA GLU A 193 -14.27 -13.89 36.68
C GLU A 193 -14.74 -13.21 37.96
N ASN A 194 -15.12 -11.94 37.93
CA ASN A 194 -15.68 -11.22 39.07
C ASN A 194 -17.02 -11.86 39.54
N LYS A 195 -17.87 -12.26 38.61
CA LYS A 195 -19.14 -12.91 38.93
C LYS A 195 -18.92 -14.25 39.65
N ILE A 196 -18.00 -15.06 39.14
CA ILE A 196 -17.63 -16.35 39.77
C ILE A 196 -17.03 -16.13 41.15
N ALA A 197 -16.15 -15.12 41.31
CA ALA A 197 -15.57 -14.80 42.62
C ALA A 197 -16.65 -14.39 43.63
N LEU A 198 -17.61 -13.54 43.23
CA LEU A 198 -18.73 -13.14 44.08
C LEU A 198 -19.63 -14.29 44.46
N ASP A 199 -19.92 -15.22 43.55
CA ASP A 199 -20.74 -16.36 43.82
C ASP A 199 -20.05 -17.37 44.77
N ASN A 200 -18.74 -17.51 44.69
CA ASN A 200 -17.94 -18.33 45.64
C ASN A 200 -17.96 -17.72 47.04
N LEU A 201 -17.74 -16.40 47.17
CA LEU A 201 -17.83 -15.71 48.46
C LEU A 201 -19.22 -15.87 49.14
N LYS A 202 -20.30 -15.81 48.35
CA LYS A 202 -21.68 -16.01 48.83
C LYS A 202 -21.92 -17.46 49.32
N LYS A 203 -21.22 -18.44 48.73
CA LYS A 203 -21.33 -19.86 49.15
C LYS A 203 -20.54 -20.13 50.45
N GLU A 204 -19.41 -19.46 50.63
CA GLU A 204 -18.60 -19.59 51.85
C GLU A 204 -19.23 -18.86 53.07
N ALA A 205 -20.08 -17.87 52.82
CA ALA A 205 -20.76 -17.08 53.86
C ALA A 205 -22.10 -17.76 54.36
N LYS A 206 -22.48 -18.88 53.77
CA LYS A 206 -23.62 -19.71 54.18
C LYS A 206 -23.19 -20.95 54.94
#